data_ac02e1b7a361b4c0674edabc2b5bfb6b
#
_entry.id   ac02e1b7a361b4c0674edabc2b5bfb6b
#
_cell.length_a   1.000
_cell.length_b   1.000
_cell.length_c   1.000
_cell.angle_alpha   90.00
_cell.angle_beta   90.00
_cell.angle_gamma   90.00
#
_symmetry.space_group_name_H-M   'P 1'
#
loop_
_entity.id
_entity.type
_entity.pdbx_description
1 polymer ?
#
loop_
_entity_poly.entity_id
_entity_poly.type
_entity_poly.pdbx_seq_one_letter_code
_entity_poly.pdbx_strand_id
1 'polypeptide(L)'
;VPQQALQHGAAPVAIRSAAWYLPEHTLPITDVRTLDETERATRDALGIDTIRADDRLSSVTLAERAARRALEQAGLDARDLGALVMVESRVQETFLSSEVTQLQQRLGADNALTFSVGGLGCVSISPALLTARGMLAADPALDDVLVVHGSKPAAALRYRHPVTVNGDGGQALLLSRSGRIRIRDIAQLTDGRYWDLFHVDYRDRPTAQWREQCTEPSTYSFRLAMETRNRLSSMLGDLLRRNGIGRGDVGGFVSQNLSAGSFTFIEDSLDIEMLPACRHNLRKYGHLGPNDVFLNLRTALDREELAPGDLAVLINVSPVAAWSLLLVETGPQEDVA
;
A
#
# COMPACT_ATOMS: atom_id res chain seq x y z
N VAL A 1 -2.07 -25.04 -11.39
CA VAL A 1 -0.74 -24.67 -11.94
C VAL A 1 -0.20 -23.60 -11.02
N PRO A 2 0.98 -23.76 -10.42
CA PRO A 2 1.55 -22.70 -9.61
C PRO A 2 1.73 -21.46 -10.48
N GLN A 3 1.24 -20.29 -10.01
CA GLN A 3 1.56 -19.02 -10.66
C GLN A 3 3.09 -18.85 -10.57
N GLN A 4 3.76 -18.89 -11.72
CA GLN A 4 5.21 -18.71 -11.78
C GLN A 4 5.51 -17.26 -11.35
N ALA A 5 6.24 -17.11 -10.27
CA ALA A 5 6.88 -15.85 -9.94
C ALA A 5 7.80 -15.46 -11.12
N LEU A 6 7.74 -14.21 -11.53
CA LEU A 6 8.63 -13.66 -12.54
C LEU A 6 10.08 -13.96 -12.16
N GLN A 7 10.81 -14.62 -13.06
CA GLN A 7 12.11 -15.26 -12.77
C GLN A 7 13.24 -14.24 -12.56
N HIS A 8 14.31 -14.71 -11.90
CA HIS A 8 15.60 -14.07 -11.68
C HIS A 8 16.17 -13.44 -12.95
N GLY A 9 16.71 -12.25 -12.82
CA GLY A 9 17.25 -11.44 -13.92
C GLY A 9 16.43 -10.21 -14.25
N ALA A 10 15.42 -9.89 -13.42
CA ALA A 10 14.68 -8.64 -13.57
C ALA A 10 15.63 -7.44 -13.46
N ALA A 11 15.45 -6.47 -14.36
CA ALA A 11 16.21 -5.22 -14.31
C ALA A 11 16.12 -4.58 -12.91
N PRO A 12 17.20 -3.94 -12.45
CA PRO A 12 17.20 -3.28 -11.16
C PRO A 12 16.13 -2.19 -11.13
N VAL A 13 15.41 -2.13 -10.01
CA VAL A 13 14.48 -1.05 -9.71
C VAL A 13 14.65 -0.65 -8.25
N ALA A 14 14.70 0.65 -8.01
CA ALA A 14 14.85 1.21 -6.69
C ALA A 14 13.96 2.43 -6.51
N ILE A 15 13.63 2.75 -5.28
CA ILE A 15 12.96 3.98 -4.91
C ILE A 15 14.05 5.04 -4.73
N ARG A 16 14.07 6.02 -5.65
CA ARG A 16 14.98 7.17 -5.65
C ARG A 16 14.53 8.20 -4.63
N SER A 17 13.23 8.51 -4.60
CA SER A 17 12.61 9.35 -3.56
C SER A 17 11.23 8.83 -3.22
N ALA A 18 10.77 9.12 -2.00
CA ALA A 18 9.45 8.75 -1.52
C ALA A 18 8.90 9.81 -0.59
N ALA A 19 7.65 10.21 -0.79
CA ALA A 19 7.00 11.20 0.03
C ALA A 19 5.56 10.84 0.36
N TRP A 20 5.10 11.35 1.49
CA TRP A 20 3.72 11.21 1.96
C TRP A 20 3.15 12.59 2.25
N TYR A 21 1.85 12.68 2.02
CA TYR A 21 1.04 13.78 2.52
C TYR A 21 -0.06 13.21 3.41
N LEU A 22 -0.04 13.58 4.67
CA LEU A 22 -1.07 13.22 5.64
C LEU A 22 -1.79 14.50 6.05
N PRO A 23 -3.13 14.57 5.98
CA PRO A 23 -3.89 15.73 6.43
C PRO A 23 -3.56 16.10 7.88
N GLU A 24 -3.64 17.39 8.21
CA GLU A 24 -3.35 17.87 9.57
C GLU A 24 -4.46 17.47 10.55
N HIS A 25 -5.70 17.46 10.09
CA HIS A 25 -6.85 17.11 10.93
C HIS A 25 -6.79 15.65 11.37
N THR A 26 -6.90 15.46 12.67
CA THR A 26 -6.88 14.16 13.34
C THR A 26 -8.28 13.86 13.88
N LEU A 27 -8.82 12.69 13.55
CA LEU A 27 -10.09 12.19 14.05
C LEU A 27 -9.82 11.07 15.06
N PRO A 28 -10.23 11.20 16.34
CA PRO A 28 -10.16 10.11 17.30
C PRO A 28 -10.98 8.91 16.84
N ILE A 29 -10.51 7.70 17.17
CA ILE A 29 -11.21 6.47 16.78
C ILE A 29 -12.64 6.43 17.34
N THR A 30 -12.86 6.97 18.55
CA THR A 30 -14.15 7.06 19.22
C THR A 30 -15.18 7.85 18.45
N ASP A 31 -14.75 8.80 17.61
CA ASP A 31 -15.61 9.66 16.81
C ASP A 31 -15.96 9.03 15.44
N VAL A 32 -15.34 7.91 15.10
CA VAL A 32 -15.66 7.15 13.89
C VAL A 32 -16.98 6.41 14.08
N ARG A 33 -17.95 6.68 13.22
CA ARG A 33 -19.32 6.15 13.32
C ARG A 33 -19.34 4.61 13.15
N THR A 34 -20.16 3.97 13.98
CA THR A 34 -20.53 2.56 13.96
C THR A 34 -22.04 2.42 13.93
N LEU A 35 -22.58 1.28 13.53
CA LEU A 35 -24.03 1.08 13.45
C LEU A 35 -24.63 0.65 14.78
N ASP A 36 -23.89 -0.15 15.56
CA ASP A 36 -24.35 -0.76 16.81
C ASP A 36 -23.21 -0.92 17.81
N GLU A 37 -23.53 -1.49 18.97
CA GLU A 37 -22.59 -1.73 20.07
C GLU A 37 -21.55 -2.78 19.73
N THR A 38 -21.90 -3.80 18.94
CA THR A 38 -20.97 -4.86 18.52
C THR A 38 -19.90 -4.30 17.62
N GLU A 39 -20.29 -3.46 16.63
CA GLU A 39 -19.34 -2.78 15.79
C GLU A 39 -18.45 -1.83 16.58
N ARG A 40 -19.02 -1.13 17.58
CA ARG A 40 -18.25 -0.22 18.44
C ARG A 40 -17.17 -0.99 19.21
N ALA A 41 -17.55 -2.07 19.87
CA ALA A 41 -16.60 -2.91 20.61
C ALA A 41 -15.48 -3.46 19.69
N THR A 42 -15.84 -3.91 18.48
CA THR A 42 -14.87 -4.40 17.51
C THR A 42 -13.95 -3.30 17.01
N ARG A 43 -14.48 -2.10 16.71
CA ARG A 43 -13.69 -0.94 16.31
C ARG A 43 -12.67 -0.54 17.38
N ASP A 44 -13.12 -0.49 18.65
CA ASP A 44 -12.27 -0.09 19.77
C ASP A 44 -11.14 -1.10 20.06
N ALA A 45 -11.33 -2.37 19.64
CA ALA A 45 -10.32 -3.42 19.73
C ALA A 45 -9.30 -3.44 18.57
N LEU A 46 -9.43 -2.59 17.53
CA LEU A 46 -8.53 -2.59 16.39
C LEU A 46 -7.09 -2.14 16.70
N GLY A 47 -6.88 -1.47 17.83
CA GLY A 47 -5.57 -0.90 18.19
C GLY A 47 -5.25 0.40 17.46
N ILE A 48 -6.26 1.11 16.99
CA ILE A 48 -6.17 2.43 16.35
C ILE A 48 -6.60 3.49 17.37
N ASP A 49 -5.80 4.52 17.60
CA ASP A 49 -6.14 5.63 18.49
C ASP A 49 -6.78 6.78 17.69
N THR A 50 -6.20 7.08 16.54
CA THR A 50 -6.61 8.18 15.67
C THR A 50 -6.41 7.84 14.20
N ILE A 51 -7.07 8.61 13.33
CA ILE A 51 -6.81 8.60 11.89
C ILE A 51 -6.61 10.03 11.40
N ARG A 52 -6.03 10.18 10.21
CA ARG A 52 -6.05 11.44 9.48
C ARG A 52 -7.26 11.50 8.59
N ALA A 53 -7.96 12.65 8.59
CA ALA A 53 -9.18 12.81 7.81
C ALA A 53 -9.36 14.28 7.37
N ASP A 54 -9.64 14.51 6.09
CA ASP A 54 -10.06 15.82 5.59
C ASP A 54 -11.04 15.61 4.41
N ASP A 55 -12.31 15.84 4.67
CA ASP A 55 -13.36 15.59 3.69
C ASP A 55 -13.34 16.59 2.50
N ARG A 56 -12.56 17.67 2.59
CA ARG A 56 -12.37 18.65 1.51
C ARG A 56 -11.32 18.24 0.48
N LEU A 57 -10.46 17.25 0.83
CA LEU A 57 -9.39 16.79 -0.04
C LEU A 57 -9.84 15.58 -0.82
N SER A 58 -9.62 15.62 -2.14
CA SER A 58 -9.80 14.46 -3.01
C SER A 58 -8.63 13.50 -2.94
N SER A 59 -8.83 12.24 -3.42
CA SER A 59 -7.77 11.27 -3.63
C SER A 59 -6.66 11.85 -4.51
N VAL A 60 -7.04 12.53 -5.59
CA VAL A 60 -6.09 13.17 -6.52
C VAL A 60 -5.30 14.28 -5.82
N THR A 61 -5.95 15.10 -4.97
CA THR A 61 -5.26 16.17 -4.23
C THR A 61 -4.26 15.61 -3.22
N LEU A 62 -4.61 14.50 -2.54
CA LEU A 62 -3.70 13.82 -1.62
C LEU A 62 -2.47 13.26 -2.36
N ALA A 63 -2.71 12.58 -3.51
CA ALA A 63 -1.64 12.07 -4.37
C ALA A 63 -0.77 13.20 -4.93
N GLU A 64 -1.35 14.31 -5.40
CA GLU A 64 -0.64 15.47 -5.93
C GLU A 64 0.34 16.06 -4.91
N ARG A 65 -0.12 16.26 -3.66
CA ARG A 65 0.73 16.83 -2.61
C ARG A 65 1.91 15.93 -2.27
N ALA A 66 1.71 14.61 -2.26
CA ALA A 66 2.80 13.66 -2.10
C ALA A 66 3.74 13.65 -3.31
N ALA A 67 3.19 13.66 -4.53
CA ALA A 67 3.95 13.67 -5.78
C ALA A 67 4.89 14.89 -5.88
N ARG A 68 4.38 16.11 -5.62
CA ARG A 68 5.20 17.32 -5.63
C ARG A 68 6.37 17.22 -4.66
N ARG A 69 6.15 16.71 -3.44
CA ARG A 69 7.22 16.52 -2.46
C ARG A 69 8.26 15.49 -2.94
N ALA A 70 7.82 14.38 -3.54
CA ALA A 70 8.76 13.37 -4.04
C ALA A 70 9.61 13.89 -5.20
N LEU A 71 9.02 14.65 -6.12
CA LEU A 71 9.73 15.29 -7.22
C LEU A 71 10.72 16.35 -6.71
N GLU A 72 10.30 17.19 -5.77
CA GLU A 72 11.15 18.19 -5.12
C GLU A 72 12.37 17.55 -4.43
N GLN A 73 12.15 16.50 -3.64
CA GLN A 73 13.22 15.74 -2.98
C GLN A 73 14.21 15.11 -3.96
N ALA A 74 13.74 14.74 -5.16
CA ALA A 74 14.58 14.17 -6.21
C ALA A 74 15.27 15.23 -7.07
N GLY A 75 14.90 16.52 -6.92
CA GLY A 75 15.34 17.60 -7.83
C GLY A 75 14.87 17.38 -9.27
N LEU A 76 13.72 16.74 -9.47
CA LEU A 76 13.18 16.41 -10.81
C LEU A 76 12.03 17.35 -11.17
N ASP A 77 12.14 18.02 -12.32
CA ASP A 77 11.01 18.77 -12.90
C ASP A 77 9.95 17.78 -13.40
N ALA A 78 8.69 18.07 -13.13
CA ALA A 78 7.59 17.19 -13.56
C ALA A 78 7.53 16.98 -15.07
N ARG A 79 8.02 17.94 -15.88
CA ARG A 79 8.10 17.84 -17.34
C ARG A 79 9.12 16.82 -17.83
N ASP A 80 10.10 16.48 -16.99
CA ASP A 80 11.15 15.50 -17.30
C ASP A 80 10.74 14.08 -16.85
N LEU A 81 9.57 13.93 -16.19
CA LEU A 81 9.05 12.65 -15.78
C LEU A 81 8.65 11.80 -17.00
N GLY A 82 9.21 10.61 -17.12
CA GLY A 82 8.92 9.72 -18.25
C GLY A 82 7.61 8.96 -18.14
N ALA A 83 7.20 8.57 -16.91
CA ALA A 83 5.92 7.90 -16.68
C ALA A 83 5.28 8.24 -15.32
N LEU A 84 3.95 8.32 -15.31
CA LEU A 84 3.11 8.52 -14.12
C LEU A 84 2.12 7.36 -14.01
N VAL A 85 2.25 6.56 -12.97
CA VAL A 85 1.39 5.41 -12.70
C VAL A 85 0.59 5.69 -11.41
N MET A 86 -0.73 5.75 -11.53
CA MET A 86 -1.59 5.92 -10.37
C MET A 86 -2.15 4.57 -9.91
N VAL A 87 -1.91 4.21 -8.66
CA VAL A 87 -2.68 3.15 -8.02
C VAL A 87 -4.07 3.71 -7.76
N GLU A 88 -5.09 3.08 -8.33
CA GLU A 88 -6.46 3.57 -8.30
C GLU A 88 -6.96 3.81 -6.88
N SER A 89 -7.70 4.88 -6.69
CA SER A 89 -8.52 5.09 -5.50
C SER A 89 -9.65 4.05 -5.44
N ARG A 90 -10.19 3.80 -4.26
CA ARG A 90 -11.28 2.81 -4.08
C ARG A 90 -12.54 3.18 -4.82
N VAL A 91 -12.83 4.46 -4.91
CA VAL A 91 -13.96 5.03 -5.65
C VAL A 91 -13.49 6.32 -6.29
N GLN A 92 -13.64 6.40 -7.60
CA GLN A 92 -13.41 7.64 -8.34
C GLN A 92 -14.42 8.71 -7.93
N GLU A 93 -14.02 9.96 -7.90
CA GLU A 93 -14.92 11.06 -7.56
C GLU A 93 -16.01 11.27 -8.62
N THR A 94 -15.68 11.00 -9.88
CA THR A 94 -16.62 11.11 -11.01
C THR A 94 -16.44 9.95 -11.97
N PHE A 95 -17.54 9.50 -12.58
CA PHE A 95 -17.49 8.49 -13.64
C PHE A 95 -17.04 9.09 -14.97
N LEU A 96 -16.39 8.29 -15.81
CA LEU A 96 -15.88 8.62 -17.13
C LEU A 96 -14.74 9.67 -17.15
N SER A 97 -14.37 10.23 -16.02
CA SER A 97 -13.16 11.04 -15.90
C SER A 97 -11.94 10.17 -15.60
N SER A 98 -10.76 10.73 -15.81
CA SER A 98 -9.50 10.06 -15.50
C SER A 98 -8.77 10.81 -14.39
N GLU A 99 -8.72 10.25 -13.19
CA GLU A 99 -8.01 10.82 -12.06
C GLU A 99 -6.50 10.93 -12.34
N VAL A 100 -5.93 9.97 -13.06
CA VAL A 100 -4.50 9.99 -13.37
C VAL A 100 -4.14 11.07 -14.39
N THR A 101 -4.95 11.33 -15.42
CA THR A 101 -4.69 12.44 -16.35
C THR A 101 -5.01 13.80 -15.73
N GLN A 102 -5.96 13.86 -14.78
CA GLN A 102 -6.15 15.04 -13.95
C GLN A 102 -4.90 15.35 -13.11
N LEU A 103 -4.31 14.32 -12.52
CA LEU A 103 -3.07 14.45 -11.74
C LEU A 103 -1.89 14.89 -12.65
N GLN A 104 -1.77 14.30 -13.84
CA GLN A 104 -0.78 14.69 -14.85
C GLN A 104 -0.85 16.19 -15.14
N GLN A 105 -2.05 16.69 -15.45
CA GLN A 105 -2.28 18.12 -15.72
C GLN A 105 -1.89 18.99 -14.52
N ARG A 106 -2.31 18.60 -13.30
CA ARG A 106 -2.02 19.36 -12.09
C ARG A 106 -0.54 19.44 -11.76
N LEU A 107 0.22 18.38 -12.06
CA LEU A 107 1.66 18.33 -11.85
C LEU A 107 2.43 19.08 -12.95
N GLY A 108 1.85 19.25 -14.14
CA GLY A 108 2.54 19.72 -15.34
C GLY A 108 3.46 18.65 -15.93
N ALA A 109 3.12 17.36 -15.74
CA ALA A 109 3.90 16.22 -16.24
C ALA A 109 3.51 15.87 -17.69
N ASP A 110 3.54 16.86 -18.58
CA ASP A 110 2.95 16.80 -19.93
C ASP A 110 3.60 15.72 -20.82
N ASN A 111 4.85 15.37 -20.55
CA ASN A 111 5.60 14.37 -21.31
C ASN A 111 5.46 12.95 -20.76
N ALA A 112 4.87 12.77 -19.58
CA ALA A 112 4.79 11.47 -18.92
C ALA A 112 3.77 10.55 -19.59
N LEU A 113 4.15 9.30 -19.89
CA LEU A 113 3.20 8.24 -20.18
C LEU A 113 2.36 7.96 -18.91
N THR A 114 1.02 8.09 -19.04
CA THR A 114 0.14 8.17 -17.87
C THR A 114 -0.97 7.14 -17.93
N PHE A 115 -1.10 6.32 -16.88
CA PHE A 115 -2.16 5.32 -16.72
C PHE A 115 -2.38 4.91 -15.28
N SER A 116 -3.47 4.16 -15.01
CA SER A 116 -3.80 3.63 -13.69
C SER A 116 -3.62 2.11 -13.59
N VAL A 117 -3.35 1.64 -12.38
CA VAL A 117 -3.28 0.22 -12.00
C VAL A 117 -4.17 0.00 -10.78
N GLY A 118 -5.05 -1.00 -10.84
CA GLY A 118 -6.01 -1.24 -9.75
C GLY A 118 -6.53 -2.67 -9.70
N GLY A 119 -7.70 -2.84 -9.04
CA GLY A 119 -8.44 -4.10 -8.97
C GLY A 119 -8.03 -5.03 -7.81
N LEU A 120 -6.89 -4.81 -7.12
CA LEU A 120 -6.41 -5.68 -6.05
C LEU A 120 -6.38 -5.00 -4.67
N GLY A 121 -7.09 -3.87 -4.50
CA GLY A 121 -7.11 -3.11 -3.25
C GLY A 121 -5.70 -2.73 -2.80
N CYS A 122 -5.36 -3.00 -1.54
CA CYS A 122 -4.05 -2.63 -0.95
C CYS A 122 -2.86 -3.32 -1.66
N VAL A 123 -3.06 -4.48 -2.27
CA VAL A 123 -2.03 -5.22 -3.01
C VAL A 123 -1.74 -4.56 -4.37
N SER A 124 -2.58 -3.64 -4.87
CA SER A 124 -2.40 -2.98 -6.17
C SER A 124 -1.08 -2.21 -6.32
N ILE A 125 -0.41 -1.89 -5.21
CA ILE A 125 0.95 -1.32 -5.26
C ILE A 125 1.95 -2.29 -5.91
N SER A 126 1.81 -3.60 -5.71
CA SER A 126 2.74 -4.60 -6.24
C SER A 126 2.71 -4.69 -7.77
N PRO A 127 1.54 -4.83 -8.45
CA PRO A 127 1.51 -4.78 -9.91
C PRO A 127 1.93 -3.40 -10.46
N ALA A 128 1.72 -2.29 -9.74
CA ALA A 128 2.24 -0.98 -10.17
C ALA A 128 3.78 -0.96 -10.17
N LEU A 129 4.41 -1.51 -9.13
CA LEU A 129 5.87 -1.65 -9.06
C LEU A 129 6.43 -2.62 -10.11
N LEU A 130 5.73 -3.75 -10.36
CA LEU A 130 6.09 -4.69 -11.43
C LEU A 130 6.00 -4.04 -12.81
N THR A 131 4.97 -3.23 -13.05
CA THR A 131 4.81 -2.48 -14.30
C THR A 131 5.92 -1.46 -14.47
N ALA A 132 6.23 -0.66 -13.43
CA ALA A 132 7.31 0.31 -13.45
C ALA A 132 8.67 -0.36 -13.73
N ARG A 133 8.95 -1.51 -13.08
CA ARG A 133 10.15 -2.31 -13.36
C ARG A 133 10.21 -2.75 -14.82
N GLY A 134 9.08 -3.25 -15.35
CA GLY A 134 8.99 -3.66 -16.76
C GLY A 134 9.23 -2.52 -17.73
N MET A 135 8.69 -1.34 -17.45
CA MET A 135 8.90 -0.13 -18.26
C MET A 135 10.36 0.29 -18.26
N LEU A 136 10.99 0.41 -17.08
CA LEU A 136 12.41 0.75 -16.93
C LEU A 136 13.33 -0.27 -17.59
N ALA A 137 12.92 -1.55 -17.63
CA ALA A 137 13.68 -2.60 -18.31
C ALA A 137 13.56 -2.53 -19.84
N ALA A 138 12.38 -2.19 -20.34
CA ALA A 138 12.05 -2.21 -21.77
C ALA A 138 12.60 -0.99 -22.52
N ASP A 139 12.67 0.16 -21.86
CA ASP A 139 13.08 1.42 -22.49
C ASP A 139 14.29 2.04 -21.75
N PRO A 140 15.50 1.96 -22.31
CA PRO A 140 16.70 2.57 -21.73
C PRO A 140 16.63 4.10 -21.62
N ALA A 141 15.77 4.76 -22.39
CA ALA A 141 15.59 6.21 -22.35
C ALA A 141 14.62 6.65 -21.23
N LEU A 142 13.87 5.73 -20.66
CA LEU A 142 13.02 5.98 -19.51
C LEU A 142 13.85 5.92 -18.22
N ASP A 143 14.06 7.05 -17.57
CA ASP A 143 14.88 7.12 -16.36
C ASP A 143 14.07 6.99 -15.08
N ASP A 144 12.89 7.60 -15.03
CA ASP A 144 12.07 7.71 -13.83
C ASP A 144 10.60 7.36 -14.10
N VAL A 145 9.98 6.64 -13.15
CA VAL A 145 8.54 6.32 -13.10
C VAL A 145 8.00 6.75 -11.76
N LEU A 146 7.03 7.64 -11.73
CA LEU A 146 6.37 8.08 -10.50
C LEU A 146 5.13 7.21 -10.25
N VAL A 147 5.13 6.44 -9.17
CA VAL A 147 3.97 5.66 -8.70
C VAL A 147 3.30 6.41 -7.56
N VAL A 148 2.01 6.70 -7.69
CA VAL A 148 1.26 7.51 -6.72
C VAL A 148 -0.02 6.84 -6.27
N HIS A 149 -0.49 7.19 -5.06
CA HIS A 149 -1.81 6.79 -4.57
C HIS A 149 -2.36 7.85 -3.61
N GLY A 150 -3.66 8.15 -3.75
CA GLY A 150 -4.42 8.93 -2.79
C GLY A 150 -5.41 8.03 -2.05
N SER A 151 -5.20 7.81 -0.76
CA SER A 151 -6.08 6.99 0.08
C SER A 151 -7.26 7.81 0.57
N LYS A 152 -8.45 7.37 0.21
CA LYS A 152 -9.74 7.87 0.73
C LYS A 152 -10.66 6.68 0.99
N PRO A 153 -11.54 6.71 2.01
CA PRO A 153 -12.56 5.69 2.18
C PRO A 153 -13.54 5.69 0.99
N ALA A 154 -14.10 4.52 0.68
CA ALA A 154 -15.12 4.39 -0.36
C ALA A 154 -16.47 5.00 0.05
N ALA A 155 -16.68 5.22 1.34
CA ALA A 155 -17.92 5.71 1.92
C ALA A 155 -17.65 6.72 3.05
N ALA A 156 -18.66 7.51 3.39
CA ALA A 156 -18.61 8.42 4.54
C ALA A 156 -18.34 7.67 5.87
N LEU A 157 -18.78 6.42 5.96
CA LEU A 157 -18.40 5.52 7.05
C LEU A 157 -16.98 5.00 6.81
N ARG A 158 -16.03 5.52 7.58
CA ARG A 158 -14.60 5.15 7.47
C ARG A 158 -14.29 3.76 8.03
N TYR A 159 -15.21 3.20 8.83
CA TYR A 159 -15.06 1.88 9.41
C TYR A 159 -15.48 0.79 8.44
N ARG A 160 -14.52 -0.07 8.09
CA ARG A 160 -14.74 -1.32 7.37
C ARG A 160 -14.86 -2.44 8.39
N HIS A 161 -16.07 -2.74 8.83
CA HIS A 161 -16.31 -3.82 9.78
C HIS A 161 -16.03 -5.20 9.16
N PRO A 162 -15.35 -6.13 9.85
CA PRO A 162 -14.67 -6.02 11.16
C PRO A 162 -13.17 -5.71 11.05
N VAL A 163 -12.71 -5.21 9.92
CA VAL A 163 -11.30 -5.27 9.48
C VAL A 163 -10.46 -4.11 9.97
N THR A 164 -10.90 -2.87 9.75
CA THR A 164 -10.06 -1.68 9.95
C THR A 164 -10.84 -0.36 9.85
N VAL A 165 -10.19 0.74 10.19
CA VAL A 165 -10.66 2.10 9.93
C VAL A 165 -9.76 2.79 8.92
N ASN A 166 -10.36 3.37 7.88
CA ASN A 166 -9.67 4.02 6.78
C ASN A 166 -9.33 5.47 7.11
N GLY A 167 -8.05 5.83 7.03
CA GLY A 167 -7.55 7.19 7.06
C GLY A 167 -7.37 7.79 5.67
N ASP A 168 -7.11 9.10 5.62
CA ASP A 168 -6.75 9.83 4.41
C ASP A 168 -5.24 10.03 4.33
N GLY A 169 -4.66 9.85 3.13
CA GLY A 169 -3.24 10.09 2.91
C GLY A 169 -2.84 9.94 1.46
N GLY A 170 -1.84 10.68 1.04
CA GLY A 170 -1.19 10.55 -0.26
C GLY A 170 0.18 9.90 -0.13
N GLN A 171 0.58 9.12 -1.14
CA GLN A 171 1.92 8.56 -1.30
C GLN A 171 2.40 8.79 -2.72
N ALA A 172 3.70 9.03 -2.84
CA ALA A 172 4.41 9.03 -4.10
C ALA A 172 5.77 8.34 -3.94
N LEU A 173 6.06 7.42 -4.85
CA LEU A 173 7.32 6.68 -4.95
C LEU A 173 7.92 6.98 -6.32
N LEU A 174 9.04 7.69 -6.37
CA LEU A 174 9.79 7.88 -7.60
C LEU A 174 10.75 6.71 -7.77
N LEU A 175 10.52 5.93 -8.81
CA LEU A 175 11.27 4.73 -9.13
C LEU A 175 12.25 5.01 -10.25
N SER A 176 13.47 4.48 -10.11
CA SER A 176 14.49 4.47 -11.15
C SER A 176 15.32 3.20 -11.07
N ARG A 177 16.37 3.06 -11.89
CA ARG A 177 17.27 1.90 -11.86
C ARG A 177 18.15 1.87 -10.62
N SER A 178 18.34 3.01 -9.95
CA SER A 178 19.11 3.14 -8.71
C SER A 178 18.37 4.04 -7.71
N GLY A 179 18.63 3.87 -6.42
CA GLY A 179 18.00 4.66 -5.37
C GLY A 179 18.25 4.07 -3.98
N ARG A 180 17.72 4.77 -2.97
CA ARG A 180 17.92 4.46 -1.55
C ARG A 180 17.33 3.11 -1.10
N ILE A 181 16.23 2.67 -1.72
CA ILE A 181 15.58 1.41 -1.37
C ILE A 181 15.51 0.58 -2.64
N ARG A 182 16.30 -0.47 -2.72
CA ARG A 182 16.30 -1.40 -3.86
C ARG A 182 15.18 -2.42 -3.67
N ILE A 183 14.32 -2.56 -4.68
CA ILE A 183 13.29 -3.62 -4.70
C ILE A 183 13.93 -4.87 -5.35
N ARG A 184 14.37 -5.80 -4.50
CA ARG A 184 15.05 -7.03 -4.93
C ARG A 184 14.10 -7.98 -5.65
N ASP A 185 12.93 -8.20 -5.04
CA ASP A 185 11.98 -9.17 -5.54
C ASP A 185 10.54 -8.83 -5.14
N ILE A 186 9.57 -9.26 -5.95
CA ILE A 186 8.14 -9.12 -5.70
C ILE A 186 7.47 -10.47 -5.98
N ALA A 187 6.84 -11.04 -4.96
CA ALA A 187 5.96 -12.18 -5.08
C ALA A 187 4.51 -11.73 -4.96
N GLN A 188 3.64 -12.19 -5.85
CA GLN A 188 2.22 -11.88 -5.80
C GLN A 188 1.40 -13.11 -6.20
N LEU A 189 0.30 -13.33 -5.47
CA LEU A 189 -0.70 -14.34 -5.77
C LEU A 189 -2.10 -13.73 -5.67
N THR A 190 -3.04 -14.30 -6.42
CA THR A 190 -4.47 -13.95 -6.35
C THR A 190 -5.33 -15.20 -6.37
N ASP A 191 -6.53 -15.10 -5.79
CA ASP A 191 -7.51 -16.18 -5.80
C ASP A 191 -8.92 -15.61 -6.06
N GLY A 192 -9.42 -15.83 -7.27
CA GLY A 192 -10.71 -15.32 -7.69
C GLY A 192 -11.93 -15.92 -6.97
N ARG A 193 -11.77 -16.94 -6.12
CA ARG A 193 -12.88 -17.51 -5.33
C ARG A 193 -13.47 -16.56 -4.30
N TYR A 194 -12.75 -15.49 -3.95
CA TYR A 194 -13.12 -14.53 -2.91
C TYR A 194 -13.36 -13.11 -3.47
N TRP A 195 -13.61 -12.99 -4.76
CA TRP A 195 -13.68 -11.70 -5.47
C TRP A 195 -14.75 -10.76 -4.93
N ASP A 196 -15.85 -11.30 -4.40
CA ASP A 196 -17.04 -10.60 -3.90
C ASP A 196 -17.17 -10.59 -2.38
N LEU A 197 -16.15 -11.08 -1.66
CA LEU A 197 -16.21 -11.18 -0.18
C LEU A 197 -16.40 -9.81 0.49
N PHE A 198 -15.86 -8.76 -0.13
CA PHE A 198 -16.10 -7.37 0.27
C PHE A 198 -16.56 -6.54 -0.91
N HIS A 199 -17.65 -5.83 -0.75
CA HIS A 199 -18.21 -4.95 -1.77
C HIS A 199 -18.89 -3.72 -1.17
N VAL A 200 -19.25 -2.77 -2.03
CA VAL A 200 -20.13 -1.64 -1.72
C VAL A 200 -21.29 -1.67 -2.71
N ASP A 201 -22.49 -1.86 -2.21
CA ASP A 201 -23.70 -1.67 -3.00
C ASP A 201 -23.91 -0.17 -3.21
N TYR A 202 -23.45 0.35 -4.34
CA TYR A 202 -23.49 1.78 -4.61
C TYR A 202 -24.55 2.18 -5.64
N ARG A 203 -24.94 1.24 -6.53
CA ARG A 203 -25.96 1.53 -7.56
C ARG A 203 -27.31 1.73 -6.90
N ASP A 204 -28.03 2.73 -7.36
CA ASP A 204 -29.37 3.08 -6.88
C ASP A 204 -29.46 3.44 -5.38
N ARG A 205 -28.31 3.78 -4.77
CA ARG A 205 -28.23 4.22 -3.36
C ARG A 205 -27.56 5.58 -3.24
N PRO A 206 -28.08 6.49 -2.38
CA PRO A 206 -27.40 7.72 -2.01
C PRO A 206 -26.02 7.42 -1.41
N THR A 207 -25.03 8.26 -1.71
CA THR A 207 -23.64 8.11 -1.19
C THR A 207 -23.58 8.01 0.34
N ALA A 208 -24.48 8.69 1.06
CA ALA A 208 -24.57 8.61 2.51
C ALA A 208 -24.94 7.22 3.06
N GLN A 209 -25.45 6.32 2.20
CA GLN A 209 -25.79 4.94 2.51
C GLN A 209 -24.72 3.94 2.07
N TRP A 210 -23.69 4.40 1.37
CA TRP A 210 -22.61 3.53 0.94
C TRP A 210 -21.85 3.01 2.15
N ARG A 211 -21.58 1.72 2.11
CA ARG A 211 -20.87 1.02 3.16
C ARG A 211 -20.10 -0.15 2.57
N GLU A 212 -18.86 -0.31 2.97
CA GLU A 212 -18.11 -1.53 2.69
C GLU A 212 -18.69 -2.68 3.54
N GLN A 213 -19.12 -3.75 2.90
CA GLN A 213 -19.77 -4.90 3.54
C GLN A 213 -18.97 -6.17 3.30
N CYS A 214 -18.89 -7.00 4.34
CA CYS A 214 -18.44 -8.38 4.20
C CYS A 214 -19.66 -9.26 3.94
N THR A 215 -19.69 -9.96 2.79
CA THR A 215 -20.82 -10.83 2.41
C THR A 215 -20.96 -12.03 3.31
N GLU A 216 -19.82 -12.63 3.70
CA GLU A 216 -19.76 -13.85 4.50
C GLU A 216 -18.70 -13.73 5.61
N PRO A 217 -19.05 -13.20 6.79
CA PRO A 217 -18.10 -13.01 7.90
C PRO A 217 -17.38 -14.29 8.32
N SER A 218 -18.06 -15.46 8.27
CA SER A 218 -17.46 -16.75 8.57
C SER A 218 -16.40 -17.16 7.54
N THR A 219 -16.64 -16.91 6.26
CA THR A 219 -15.66 -17.13 5.19
C THR A 219 -14.45 -16.22 5.37
N TYR A 220 -14.67 -14.96 5.70
CA TYR A 220 -13.58 -14.02 6.00
C TYR A 220 -12.73 -14.45 7.20
N SER A 221 -13.37 -14.71 8.34
CA SER A 221 -12.68 -14.96 9.61
C SER A 221 -12.03 -16.34 9.68
N PHE A 222 -12.49 -17.31 8.88
CA PHE A 222 -11.98 -18.68 8.94
C PHE A 222 -11.33 -19.15 7.63
N ARG A 223 -12.09 -19.21 6.52
CA ARG A 223 -11.57 -19.79 5.27
C ARG A 223 -10.49 -18.92 4.64
N LEU A 224 -10.73 -17.61 4.53
CA LEU A 224 -9.74 -16.68 3.97
C LEU A 224 -8.53 -16.54 4.92
N ALA A 225 -8.72 -16.56 6.23
CA ALA A 225 -7.63 -16.54 7.20
C ALA A 225 -6.70 -17.75 7.04
N MET A 226 -7.26 -18.97 6.95
CA MET A 226 -6.49 -20.19 6.72
C MET A 226 -5.75 -20.16 5.38
N GLU A 227 -6.42 -19.69 4.32
CA GLU A 227 -5.80 -19.53 3.00
C GLU A 227 -4.66 -18.50 3.04
N THR A 228 -4.88 -17.36 3.72
CA THR A 228 -3.86 -16.32 3.91
C THR A 228 -2.63 -16.86 4.62
N ARG A 229 -2.81 -17.59 5.73
CA ARG A 229 -1.72 -18.27 6.44
C ARG A 229 -0.91 -19.16 5.50
N ASN A 230 -1.59 -20.07 4.78
CA ASN A 230 -0.94 -21.04 3.90
C ASN A 230 -0.20 -20.35 2.74
N ARG A 231 -0.84 -19.34 2.12
CA ARG A 231 -0.24 -18.58 1.02
C ARG A 231 0.97 -17.79 1.46
N LEU A 232 0.86 -17.00 2.52
CA LEU A 232 1.97 -16.20 3.02
C LEU A 232 3.15 -17.08 3.46
N SER A 233 2.90 -18.20 4.13
CA SER A 233 3.95 -19.15 4.55
C SER A 233 4.70 -19.73 3.34
N SER A 234 3.97 -20.21 2.33
CA SER A 234 4.56 -20.72 1.08
C SER A 234 5.33 -19.63 0.34
N MET A 235 4.71 -18.44 0.17
CA MET A 235 5.32 -17.32 -0.55
C MET A 235 6.61 -16.84 0.12
N LEU A 236 6.65 -16.77 1.45
CA LEU A 236 7.84 -16.36 2.19
C LEU A 236 8.98 -17.37 1.99
N GLY A 237 8.70 -18.66 2.15
CA GLY A 237 9.68 -19.71 1.90
C GLY A 237 10.23 -19.67 0.47
N ASP A 238 9.37 -19.46 -0.51
CA ASP A 238 9.75 -19.36 -1.92
C ASP A 238 10.57 -18.08 -2.21
N LEU A 239 10.18 -16.95 -1.62
CA LEU A 239 10.87 -15.66 -1.76
C LEU A 239 12.30 -15.76 -1.22
N LEU A 240 12.47 -16.27 -0.01
CA LEU A 240 13.77 -16.40 0.63
C LEU A 240 14.67 -17.38 -0.17
N ARG A 241 14.16 -18.57 -0.51
CA ARG A 241 14.89 -19.59 -1.25
C ARG A 241 15.38 -19.09 -2.61
N ARG A 242 14.54 -18.43 -3.40
CA ARG A 242 14.93 -17.96 -4.75
C ARG A 242 15.90 -16.78 -4.71
N ASN A 243 15.97 -16.06 -3.58
CA ASN A 243 16.96 -15.01 -3.37
C ASN A 243 18.22 -15.48 -2.66
N GLY A 244 18.31 -16.78 -2.31
CA GLY A 244 19.47 -17.37 -1.66
C GLY A 244 19.71 -16.86 -0.23
N ILE A 245 18.65 -16.45 0.49
CA ILE A 245 18.72 -15.89 1.84
C ILE A 245 17.93 -16.75 2.82
N GLY A 246 18.37 -16.76 4.08
CA GLY A 246 17.67 -17.36 5.21
C GLY A 246 16.81 -16.35 5.94
N ARG A 247 15.99 -16.80 6.88
CA ARG A 247 15.19 -15.92 7.75
C ARG A 247 16.05 -14.97 8.59
N GLY A 248 17.22 -15.45 9.04
CA GLY A 248 18.16 -14.65 9.83
C GLY A 248 18.84 -13.52 9.06
N ASP A 249 18.76 -13.54 7.73
CA ASP A 249 19.29 -12.46 6.89
C ASP A 249 18.28 -11.31 6.70
N VAL A 250 17.02 -11.50 7.15
CA VAL A 250 15.96 -10.48 7.09
C VAL A 250 16.02 -9.64 8.35
N GLY A 251 16.43 -8.38 8.21
CA GLY A 251 16.54 -7.41 9.31
C GLY A 251 15.17 -6.93 9.84
N GLY A 252 14.08 -7.06 9.05
CA GLY A 252 12.76 -6.67 9.51
C GLY A 252 11.61 -7.10 8.64
N PHE A 253 10.44 -7.26 9.28
CA PHE A 253 9.17 -7.53 8.63
C PHE A 253 8.21 -6.36 8.83
N VAL A 254 7.57 -5.94 7.74
CA VAL A 254 6.64 -4.81 7.70
C VAL A 254 5.34 -5.27 7.09
N SER A 255 4.21 -4.91 7.69
CA SER A 255 2.89 -5.20 7.13
C SER A 255 2.02 -3.94 7.07
N GLN A 256 0.88 -4.04 6.43
CA GLN A 256 -0.10 -2.98 6.32
C GLN A 256 -0.91 -2.79 7.61
N ASN A 257 -1.47 -1.61 7.82
CA ASN A 257 -2.15 -1.19 9.04
C ASN A 257 -3.64 -1.61 9.06
N LEU A 258 -3.94 -2.89 9.18
CA LEU A 258 -5.33 -3.34 9.28
C LEU A 258 -5.85 -3.24 10.73
N SER A 259 -5.24 -3.99 11.62
CA SER A 259 -5.56 -4.01 13.05
C SER A 259 -4.41 -4.61 13.85
N ALA A 260 -4.41 -4.41 15.17
CA ALA A 260 -3.46 -5.08 16.06
C ALA A 260 -3.59 -6.61 15.98
N GLY A 261 -4.81 -7.13 15.89
CA GLY A 261 -5.07 -8.56 15.72
C GLY A 261 -4.55 -9.11 14.38
N SER A 262 -4.55 -8.32 13.31
CA SER A 262 -3.97 -8.75 12.03
C SER A 262 -2.45 -8.87 12.09
N PHE A 263 -1.76 -8.02 12.84
CA PHE A 263 -0.33 -8.16 13.06
C PHE A 263 -0.02 -9.46 13.81
N THR A 264 -0.70 -9.70 14.95
CA THR A 264 -0.54 -10.94 15.71
C THR A 264 -0.81 -12.17 14.85
N PHE A 265 -1.90 -12.15 14.05
CA PHE A 265 -2.21 -13.24 13.14
C PHE A 265 -1.09 -13.53 12.13
N ILE A 266 -0.47 -12.51 11.53
CA ILE A 266 0.62 -12.68 10.58
C ILE A 266 1.90 -13.13 11.29
N GLU A 267 2.20 -12.56 12.45
CA GLU A 267 3.35 -12.95 13.30
C GLU A 267 3.27 -14.43 13.66
N ASP A 268 2.15 -14.89 14.19
CA ASP A 268 1.91 -16.29 14.54
C ASP A 268 1.93 -17.22 13.31
N SER A 269 1.38 -16.74 12.18
CA SER A 269 1.30 -17.53 10.94
C SER A 269 2.65 -17.79 10.30
N LEU A 270 3.57 -16.83 10.42
CA LEU A 270 4.87 -16.86 9.76
C LEU A 270 6.03 -17.11 10.72
N ASP A 271 5.77 -17.15 12.04
CA ASP A 271 6.81 -17.20 13.08
C ASP A 271 7.83 -16.07 12.90
N ILE A 272 7.36 -14.85 12.92
CA ILE A 272 8.13 -13.60 12.74
C ILE A 272 7.68 -12.54 13.75
N GLU A 273 8.45 -11.46 13.85
CA GLU A 273 8.07 -10.25 14.59
C GLU A 273 8.02 -9.05 13.66
N MET A 274 6.93 -8.27 13.71
CA MET A 274 6.81 -7.02 12.94
C MET A 274 7.61 -5.91 13.58
N LEU A 275 8.23 -5.07 12.75
CA LEU A 275 8.91 -3.87 13.24
C LEU A 275 7.95 -2.97 14.03
N PRO A 276 8.39 -2.36 15.14
CA PRO A 276 7.58 -1.50 16.01
C PRO A 276 6.89 -0.34 15.26
N ALA A 277 7.50 0.14 14.18
CA ALA A 277 6.95 1.16 13.29
C ALA A 277 5.53 0.82 12.79
N CYS A 278 5.24 -0.46 12.55
CA CYS A 278 3.92 -0.91 12.10
C CYS A 278 2.83 -0.59 13.13
N ARG A 279 3.06 -0.97 14.39
CA ARG A 279 2.10 -0.69 15.48
C ARG A 279 2.01 0.81 15.79
N HIS A 280 3.14 1.54 15.68
CA HIS A 280 3.15 2.99 15.84
C HIS A 280 2.25 3.68 14.81
N ASN A 281 2.38 3.33 13.54
CA ASN A 281 1.61 3.94 12.46
C ASN A 281 0.14 3.49 12.46
N LEU A 282 -0.15 2.23 12.78
CA LEU A 282 -1.52 1.75 12.98
C LEU A 282 -2.27 2.62 13.99
N ARG A 283 -1.68 2.83 15.16
CA ARG A 283 -2.29 3.63 16.23
C ARG A 283 -2.59 5.06 15.79
N LYS A 284 -1.71 5.65 14.99
CA LYS A 284 -1.72 7.08 14.67
C LYS A 284 -2.48 7.42 13.38
N TYR A 285 -2.53 6.50 12.41
CA TYR A 285 -3.03 6.77 11.07
C TYR A 285 -4.13 5.84 10.60
N GLY A 286 -4.33 4.70 11.28
CA GLY A 286 -5.20 3.63 10.78
C GLY A 286 -4.70 3.10 9.44
N HIS A 287 -5.63 2.69 8.58
CA HIS A 287 -5.34 2.06 7.30
C HIS A 287 -5.37 3.06 6.14
N LEU A 288 -4.25 3.21 5.46
CA LEU A 288 -4.08 4.08 4.30
C LEU A 288 -3.99 3.29 2.96
N GLY A 289 -4.51 2.06 2.95
CA GLY A 289 -4.51 1.23 1.74
C GLY A 289 -3.10 0.87 1.26
N PRO A 290 -2.83 1.01 -0.06
CA PRO A 290 -1.52 0.73 -0.65
C PRO A 290 -0.35 1.53 -0.07
N ASN A 291 -0.64 2.59 0.69
CA ASN A 291 0.39 3.46 1.27
C ASN A 291 1.05 2.89 2.53
N ASP A 292 0.39 1.96 3.22
CA ASP A 292 0.79 1.51 4.56
C ASP A 292 2.21 0.95 4.60
N VAL A 293 2.53 0.00 3.73
CA VAL A 293 3.79 -0.77 3.86
C VAL A 293 5.02 0.09 3.63
N PHE A 294 4.95 1.06 2.71
CA PHE A 294 6.08 1.97 2.48
C PHE A 294 6.13 3.08 3.52
N LEU A 295 4.99 3.53 4.06
CA LEU A 295 4.98 4.44 5.20
C LEU A 295 5.56 3.77 6.45
N ASN A 296 5.23 2.50 6.69
CA ASN A 296 5.79 1.73 7.80
C ASN A 296 7.29 1.49 7.63
N LEU A 297 7.74 1.14 6.42
CA LEU A 297 9.16 1.02 6.10
C LEU A 297 9.89 2.36 6.32
N ARG A 298 9.32 3.48 5.86
CA ARG A 298 9.89 4.80 6.09
C ARG A 298 10.00 5.12 7.58
N THR A 299 8.94 4.86 8.34
CA THR A 299 8.95 5.09 9.79
C THR A 299 9.98 4.21 10.49
N ALA A 300 10.16 2.96 10.06
CA ALA A 300 11.20 2.07 10.60
C ALA A 300 12.60 2.61 10.34
N LEU A 301 12.86 3.14 9.14
CA LEU A 301 14.13 3.79 8.80
C LEU A 301 14.35 5.06 9.63
N ASP A 302 13.33 5.93 9.76
CA ASP A 302 13.43 7.17 10.54
C ASP A 302 13.64 6.93 12.05
N ARG A 303 13.25 5.74 12.54
CA ARG A 303 13.39 5.30 13.93
C ARG A 303 14.61 4.40 14.15
N GLU A 304 15.45 4.25 13.12
CA GLU A 304 16.65 3.39 13.17
C GLU A 304 16.35 1.93 13.55
N GLU A 305 15.12 1.44 13.21
CA GLU A 305 14.73 0.03 13.38
C GLU A 305 15.35 -0.86 12.28
N LEU A 306 15.87 -0.26 11.21
CA LEU A 306 16.61 -0.89 10.12
C LEU A 306 17.86 -0.07 9.82
N ALA A 307 18.99 -0.75 9.63
CA ALA A 307 20.25 -0.16 9.21
C ALA A 307 20.39 -0.12 7.68
N PRO A 308 21.28 0.73 7.15
CA PRO A 308 21.66 0.65 5.74
C PRO A 308 22.23 -0.73 5.38
N GLY A 309 21.75 -1.33 4.31
CA GLY A 309 22.10 -2.67 3.85
C GLY A 309 21.19 -3.77 4.38
N ASP A 310 20.31 -3.49 5.33
CA ASP A 310 19.37 -4.48 5.81
C ASP A 310 18.35 -4.87 4.75
N LEU A 311 17.97 -6.14 4.78
CA LEU A 311 16.87 -6.67 4.01
C LEU A 311 15.57 -6.57 4.82
N ALA A 312 14.51 -6.11 4.19
CA ALA A 312 13.19 -6.12 4.79
C ALA A 312 12.16 -6.80 3.87
N VAL A 313 11.19 -7.50 4.48
CA VAL A 313 10.06 -8.09 3.76
C VAL A 313 8.80 -7.30 4.08
N LEU A 314 8.19 -6.73 3.04
CA LEU A 314 6.93 -6.00 3.13
C LEU A 314 5.79 -6.94 2.75
N ILE A 315 4.80 -7.07 3.63
CA ILE A 315 3.69 -8.02 3.53
C ILE A 315 2.40 -7.26 3.26
N ASN A 316 1.75 -7.55 2.15
CA ASN A 316 0.45 -6.99 1.79
C ASN A 316 -0.58 -8.09 1.59
N VAL A 317 -1.79 -7.88 2.12
CA VAL A 317 -2.94 -8.74 1.89
C VAL A 317 -4.16 -7.89 1.50
N SER A 318 -5.06 -8.44 0.72
CA SER A 318 -6.29 -7.76 0.31
C SER A 318 -7.50 -8.66 0.53
N PRO A 319 -8.63 -8.10 0.98
CA PRO A 319 -9.86 -8.88 1.18
C PRO A 319 -10.46 -9.43 -0.12
N VAL A 320 -9.99 -8.96 -1.28
CA VAL A 320 -10.31 -9.57 -2.58
C VAL A 320 -9.37 -10.73 -2.94
N ALA A 321 -8.80 -11.35 -1.91
CA ALA A 321 -7.86 -12.48 -1.97
C ALA A 321 -6.68 -12.27 -2.92
N ALA A 322 -5.95 -11.24 -2.63
CA ALA A 322 -4.63 -10.99 -3.19
C ALA A 322 -3.60 -10.90 -2.05
N TRP A 323 -2.43 -11.48 -2.29
CA TRP A 323 -1.29 -11.48 -1.35
C TRP A 323 -0.05 -11.06 -2.09
N SER A 324 0.80 -10.24 -1.47
CA SER A 324 2.13 -9.95 -2.00
C SER A 324 3.18 -9.84 -0.90
N LEU A 325 4.39 -10.23 -1.26
CA LEU A 325 5.61 -10.03 -0.48
C LEU A 325 6.61 -9.28 -1.35
N LEU A 326 7.17 -8.21 -0.81
CA LEU A 326 8.23 -7.47 -1.46
C LEU A 326 9.51 -7.63 -0.63
N LEU A 327 10.59 -8.10 -1.25
CA LEU A 327 11.91 -8.08 -0.65
C LEU A 327 12.59 -6.78 -1.06
N VAL A 328 12.94 -5.96 -0.09
CA VAL A 328 13.65 -4.70 -0.30
C VAL A 328 14.97 -4.70 0.45
N GLU A 329 15.93 -3.95 -0.07
CA GLU A 329 17.23 -3.69 0.56
C GLU A 329 17.35 -2.19 0.80
N THR A 330 17.65 -1.82 2.04
CA THR A 330 17.85 -0.43 2.43
C THR A 330 19.23 0.04 1.98
N GLY A 331 19.32 1.19 1.34
CA GLY A 331 20.59 1.81 0.97
C GLY A 331 21.11 2.79 2.04
N PRO A 332 22.33 3.30 1.87
CA PRO A 332 22.86 4.35 2.74
C PRO A 332 21.95 5.58 2.69
N GLN A 333 21.87 6.26 3.83
CA GLN A 333 21.22 7.56 3.90
C GLN A 333 22.14 8.53 3.16
N GLU A 334 21.77 8.95 1.96
CA GLU A 334 22.47 10.06 1.32
C GLU A 334 22.20 11.31 2.15
N ASP A 335 23.25 11.92 2.66
CA ASP A 335 23.16 13.24 3.27
C ASP A 335 22.58 14.19 2.21
N VAL A 336 21.41 14.73 2.49
CA VAL A 336 20.85 15.82 1.69
C VAL A 336 21.75 17.02 1.95
N ALA A 337 22.66 17.28 1.01
CA ALA A 337 23.50 18.45 1.01
C ALA A 337 22.67 19.73 0.77
#